data_ac01ebc99bf778f2d6c5a6465df5c6e5
#
_entry.id   ac01ebc99bf778f2d6c5a6465df5c6e5
#
_cell.length_a   1.000
_cell.length_b   1.000
_cell.length_c   1.000
_cell.angle_alpha   90.00
_cell.angle_beta   90.00
_cell.angle_gamma   90.00
#
_symmetry.space_group_name_H-M   'P 1'
#
loop_
_entity.id
_entity.type
_entity.pdbx_description
1 polymer ?
#
loop_
_entity_poly.entity_id
_entity_poly.type
_entity_poly.pdbx_seq_one_letter_code
_entity_poly.pdbx_strand_id
1 'polypeptide(L)'
;MKILVIGGTGLTGRLVSKKLEKLGHQVIIGSPSHGVDIMTGEGLSQALENTEIVIDLSNSSSPEEENAINFFLTAGKNLVNAELAANIRHHLVLSIVGTDDALEIGYLRAKKHQEDNIKNSGIPYTIIRSTQFHEHTDTIIAVQGLADKVFVSKIDYQPIALEDVTDYIVQFTLEEPKNGTVEIAGPTRANMDDFVAKYIEISGKPLKVFSDEDSKYMHLVVPKSLLVPAGEYNAGKIHFEDWALSTLAN
;
A
#
# COMPACT_ATOMS: atom_id res chain seq x y z
N MET A 1 -23.77 -2.20 4.18
CA MET A 1 -23.26 -2.59 2.87
C MET A 1 -22.53 -3.91 2.98
N LYS A 2 -22.51 -4.70 1.91
CA LYS A 2 -21.63 -5.87 1.79
C LYS A 2 -20.37 -5.46 1.03
N ILE A 3 -19.21 -5.73 1.60
CA ILE A 3 -17.89 -5.27 1.11
C ILE A 3 -16.96 -6.47 0.99
N LEU A 4 -16.35 -6.67 -0.17
CA LEU A 4 -15.30 -7.67 -0.38
C LEU A 4 -13.93 -7.02 -0.22
N VAL A 5 -13.08 -7.59 0.65
CA VAL A 5 -11.70 -7.13 0.87
C VAL A 5 -10.73 -8.16 0.30
N ILE A 6 -10.22 -7.92 -0.89
CA ILE A 6 -9.16 -8.73 -1.50
C ILE A 6 -7.85 -8.43 -0.76
N GLY A 7 -7.08 -9.49 -0.47
CA GLY A 7 -5.93 -9.38 0.45
C GLY A 7 -6.34 -9.22 1.93
N GLY A 8 -7.57 -9.57 2.27
CA GLY A 8 -8.16 -9.40 3.60
C GLY A 8 -7.44 -10.14 4.73
N THR A 9 -6.61 -11.14 4.44
CA THR A 9 -5.76 -11.83 5.43
C THR A 9 -4.41 -11.15 5.68
N GLY A 10 -4.04 -10.17 4.87
CA GLY A 10 -2.82 -9.37 5.05
C GLY A 10 -2.94 -8.39 6.22
N LEU A 11 -1.84 -7.76 6.58
CA LEU A 11 -1.78 -6.81 7.71
C LEU A 11 -2.80 -5.68 7.55
N THR A 12 -2.77 -4.97 6.41
CA THR A 12 -3.71 -3.89 6.09
C THR A 12 -5.15 -4.41 6.01
N GLY A 13 -5.35 -5.54 5.31
CA GLY A 13 -6.68 -6.11 5.08
C GLY A 13 -7.41 -6.48 6.37
N ARG A 14 -6.71 -7.08 7.34
CA ARG A 14 -7.30 -7.43 8.65
C ARG A 14 -7.73 -6.19 9.43
N LEU A 15 -6.94 -5.12 9.39
CA LEU A 15 -7.27 -3.88 10.10
C LEU A 15 -8.47 -3.18 9.46
N VAL A 16 -8.48 -3.06 8.12
CA VAL A 16 -9.61 -2.49 7.37
C VAL A 16 -10.88 -3.28 7.62
N SER A 17 -10.83 -4.61 7.50
CA SER A 17 -11.98 -5.48 7.73
C SER A 17 -12.56 -5.29 9.12
N LYS A 18 -11.71 -5.30 10.16
CA LYS A 18 -12.13 -5.08 11.54
C LYS A 18 -12.77 -3.70 11.77
N LYS A 19 -12.24 -2.64 11.12
CA LYS A 19 -12.82 -1.29 11.21
C LYS A 19 -14.20 -1.23 10.56
N LEU A 20 -14.36 -1.83 9.36
CA LEU A 20 -15.64 -1.87 8.65
C LEU A 20 -16.70 -2.70 9.38
N GLU A 21 -16.32 -3.86 9.95
CA GLU A 21 -17.21 -4.68 10.78
C GLU A 21 -17.70 -3.91 12.02
N LYS A 22 -16.83 -3.15 12.69
CA LYS A 22 -17.21 -2.29 13.82
C LYS A 22 -18.20 -1.19 13.43
N LEU A 23 -18.19 -0.76 12.18
CA LEU A 23 -19.16 0.19 11.62
C LEU A 23 -20.46 -0.48 11.15
N GLY A 24 -20.62 -1.79 11.35
CA GLY A 24 -21.83 -2.54 11.03
C GLY A 24 -21.93 -3.00 9.57
N HIS A 25 -20.82 -3.01 8.82
CA HIS A 25 -20.79 -3.53 7.46
C HIS A 25 -20.56 -5.04 7.46
N GLN A 26 -21.12 -5.73 6.46
CA GLN A 26 -20.81 -7.14 6.20
C GLN A 26 -19.53 -7.22 5.38
N VAL A 27 -18.47 -7.78 5.94
CA VAL A 27 -17.18 -7.92 5.27
C VAL A 27 -16.96 -9.37 4.83
N ILE A 28 -16.56 -9.54 3.58
CA ILE A 28 -16.12 -10.81 3.01
C ILE A 28 -14.59 -10.73 2.84
N ILE A 29 -13.89 -11.71 3.39
CA ILE A 29 -12.44 -11.82 3.28
C ILE A 29 -12.09 -12.53 1.97
N GLY A 30 -11.51 -11.79 1.03
CA GLY A 30 -10.99 -12.30 -0.24
C GLY A 30 -9.54 -12.74 -0.11
N SER A 31 -9.31 -14.05 -0.03
CA SER A 31 -7.98 -14.65 -0.07
C SER A 31 -8.07 -16.13 -0.45
N PRO A 32 -7.01 -16.76 -0.99
CA PRO A 32 -7.02 -18.18 -1.33
C PRO A 32 -7.37 -19.07 -0.13
N SER A 33 -6.93 -18.74 1.08
CA SER A 33 -7.27 -19.47 2.31
C SER A 33 -8.74 -19.37 2.71
N HIS A 34 -9.49 -18.45 2.11
CA HIS A 34 -10.95 -18.26 2.30
C HIS A 34 -11.74 -18.62 1.04
N GLY A 35 -11.12 -19.36 0.10
CA GLY A 35 -11.78 -19.84 -1.12
C GLY A 35 -12.00 -18.77 -2.18
N VAL A 36 -11.26 -17.65 -2.13
CA VAL A 36 -11.31 -16.59 -3.15
C VAL A 36 -9.91 -16.36 -3.71
N ASP A 37 -9.67 -16.80 -4.93
CA ASP A 37 -8.39 -16.64 -5.61
C ASP A 37 -8.53 -15.78 -6.87
N ILE A 38 -7.97 -14.58 -6.83
CA ILE A 38 -8.02 -13.63 -7.94
C ILE A 38 -7.13 -14.06 -9.13
N MET A 39 -6.13 -14.93 -8.91
CA MET A 39 -5.29 -15.44 -9.99
C MET A 39 -6.02 -16.47 -10.86
N THR A 40 -6.82 -17.33 -10.25
CA THR A 40 -7.59 -18.36 -10.96
C THR A 40 -9.03 -17.93 -11.25
N GLY A 41 -9.55 -16.93 -10.53
CA GLY A 41 -10.96 -16.54 -10.54
C GLY A 41 -11.85 -17.39 -9.64
N GLU A 42 -11.30 -18.40 -8.96
CA GLU A 42 -12.05 -19.28 -8.06
C GLU A 42 -12.70 -18.49 -6.92
N GLY A 43 -13.98 -18.77 -6.65
CA GLY A 43 -14.75 -18.16 -5.57
C GLY A 43 -15.17 -16.70 -5.78
N LEU A 44 -14.65 -15.99 -6.83
CA LEU A 44 -14.98 -14.57 -7.06
C LEU A 44 -16.47 -14.34 -7.27
N SER A 45 -17.13 -15.12 -8.10
CA SER A 45 -18.56 -14.96 -8.39
C SER A 45 -19.41 -15.08 -7.10
N GLN A 46 -19.09 -16.04 -6.24
CA GLN A 46 -19.80 -16.23 -4.97
C GLN A 46 -19.52 -15.10 -3.97
N ALA A 47 -18.26 -14.66 -3.86
CA ALA A 47 -17.87 -13.57 -2.98
C ALA A 47 -18.53 -12.23 -3.38
N LEU A 48 -18.70 -12.02 -4.69
CA LEU A 48 -19.30 -10.81 -5.26
C LEU A 48 -20.84 -10.82 -5.26
N GLU A 49 -21.50 -11.93 -4.94
CA GLU A 49 -22.95 -12.00 -4.87
C GLU A 49 -23.50 -10.99 -3.83
N ASN A 50 -24.33 -10.03 -4.28
CA ASN A 50 -24.83 -8.89 -3.50
C ASN A 50 -23.74 -8.02 -2.84
N THR A 51 -22.52 -8.08 -3.29
CA THR A 51 -21.44 -7.18 -2.87
C THR A 51 -21.62 -5.83 -3.55
N GLU A 52 -21.45 -4.75 -2.80
CA GLU A 52 -21.60 -3.38 -3.30
C GLU A 52 -20.23 -2.75 -3.62
N ILE A 53 -19.21 -3.06 -2.80
CA ILE A 53 -17.90 -2.43 -2.83
C ILE A 53 -16.81 -3.50 -2.79
N VAL A 54 -15.76 -3.31 -3.58
CA VAL A 54 -14.53 -4.11 -3.52
C VAL A 54 -13.38 -3.22 -3.07
N ILE A 55 -12.61 -3.70 -2.10
CA ILE A 55 -11.36 -3.08 -1.66
C ILE A 55 -10.23 -4.02 -2.08
N ASP A 56 -9.41 -3.58 -3.04
CA ASP A 56 -8.26 -4.34 -3.53
C ASP A 56 -6.98 -3.94 -2.79
N LEU A 57 -6.58 -4.77 -1.84
CA LEU A 57 -5.32 -4.70 -1.09
C LEU A 57 -4.38 -5.84 -1.49
N SER A 58 -4.60 -6.42 -2.67
CA SER A 58 -3.75 -7.49 -3.17
C SER A 58 -2.33 -7.01 -3.44
N ASN A 59 -1.38 -7.92 -3.24
CA ASN A 59 0.01 -7.71 -3.55
C ASN A 59 0.65 -9.00 -4.06
N SER A 60 1.65 -8.87 -4.95
CA SER A 60 2.46 -10.01 -5.36
C SER A 60 3.33 -10.48 -4.19
N SER A 61 3.38 -11.78 -3.99
CA SER A 61 4.29 -12.41 -3.02
C SER A 61 5.71 -12.57 -3.57
N SER A 62 5.90 -12.41 -4.87
CA SER A 62 7.20 -12.54 -5.53
C SER A 62 7.89 -11.18 -5.62
N PRO A 63 9.19 -11.09 -5.25
CA PRO A 63 10.00 -9.89 -5.46
C PRO A 63 10.44 -9.74 -6.92
N GLU A 64 10.29 -10.79 -7.74
CA GLU A 64 10.68 -10.77 -9.16
C GLU A 64 9.67 -9.97 -9.97
N GLU A 65 10.20 -9.04 -10.77
CA GLU A 65 9.41 -8.09 -11.55
C GLU A 65 8.40 -8.77 -12.48
N GLU A 66 8.84 -9.77 -13.25
CA GLU A 66 7.99 -10.46 -14.22
C GLU A 66 6.81 -11.16 -13.53
N ASN A 67 7.05 -11.78 -12.39
CA ASN A 67 6.01 -12.41 -11.58
C ASN A 67 5.04 -11.38 -11.00
N ALA A 68 5.53 -10.23 -10.54
CA ALA A 68 4.66 -9.16 -10.04
C ALA A 68 3.79 -8.57 -11.16
N ILE A 69 4.35 -8.29 -12.33
CA ILE A 69 3.59 -7.81 -13.49
C ILE A 69 2.52 -8.84 -13.90
N ASN A 70 2.90 -10.12 -14.05
CA ASN A 70 1.96 -11.18 -14.40
C ASN A 70 0.83 -11.31 -13.35
N PHE A 71 1.17 -11.20 -12.07
CA PHE A 71 0.17 -11.20 -10.99
C PHE A 71 -0.85 -10.08 -11.19
N PHE A 72 -0.44 -8.82 -11.28
CA PHE A 72 -1.38 -7.72 -11.37
C PHE A 72 -2.17 -7.68 -12.70
N LEU A 73 -1.57 -8.13 -13.81
CA LEU A 73 -2.28 -8.26 -15.07
C LEU A 73 -3.36 -9.35 -15.01
N THR A 74 -3.02 -10.54 -14.54
CA THR A 74 -3.94 -11.68 -14.48
C THR A 74 -5.03 -11.49 -13.42
N ALA A 75 -4.61 -11.17 -12.20
CA ALA A 75 -5.52 -10.95 -11.07
C ALA A 75 -6.46 -9.78 -11.33
N GLY A 76 -5.92 -8.63 -11.82
CA GLY A 76 -6.71 -7.46 -12.15
C GLY A 76 -7.75 -7.73 -13.22
N LYS A 77 -7.40 -8.47 -14.28
CA LYS A 77 -8.35 -8.87 -15.34
C LYS A 77 -9.47 -9.76 -14.81
N ASN A 78 -9.12 -10.77 -14.00
CA ASN A 78 -10.11 -11.68 -13.42
C ASN A 78 -11.07 -10.93 -12.48
N LEU A 79 -10.51 -10.06 -11.63
CA LEU A 79 -11.28 -9.28 -10.66
C LEU A 79 -12.23 -8.31 -11.38
N VAL A 80 -11.75 -7.50 -12.32
CA VAL A 80 -12.56 -6.55 -13.10
C VAL A 80 -13.69 -7.28 -13.86
N ASN A 81 -13.40 -8.40 -14.51
CA ASN A 81 -14.44 -9.16 -15.22
C ASN A 81 -15.55 -9.65 -14.28
N ALA A 82 -15.19 -10.14 -13.10
CA ALA A 82 -16.15 -10.61 -12.11
C ALA A 82 -16.96 -9.44 -11.50
N GLU A 83 -16.31 -8.31 -11.24
CA GLU A 83 -16.95 -7.09 -10.73
C GLU A 83 -17.97 -6.50 -11.71
N LEU A 84 -17.64 -6.45 -13.01
CA LEU A 84 -18.57 -6.02 -14.06
C LEU A 84 -19.81 -6.91 -14.10
N ALA A 85 -19.63 -8.23 -14.01
CA ALA A 85 -20.76 -9.18 -13.99
C ALA A 85 -21.64 -9.02 -12.74
N ALA A 86 -21.05 -8.59 -11.61
CA ALA A 86 -21.74 -8.36 -10.34
C ALA A 86 -22.30 -6.93 -10.19
N ASN A 87 -22.04 -6.03 -11.14
CA ASN A 87 -22.44 -4.61 -11.09
C ASN A 87 -21.91 -3.89 -9.82
N ILE A 88 -20.63 -4.06 -9.50
CA ILE A 88 -19.99 -3.40 -8.36
C ILE A 88 -20.05 -1.87 -8.53
N ARG A 89 -20.43 -1.18 -7.45
CA ARG A 89 -20.64 0.27 -7.45
C ARG A 89 -19.37 1.06 -7.16
N HIS A 90 -18.38 0.45 -6.50
CA HIS A 90 -17.14 1.11 -6.14
C HIS A 90 -16.00 0.08 -6.00
N HIS A 91 -14.95 0.25 -6.81
CA HIS A 91 -13.68 -0.44 -6.62
C HIS A 91 -12.67 0.51 -6.00
N LEU A 92 -12.16 0.18 -4.84
CA LEU A 92 -11.10 0.92 -4.17
C LEU A 92 -9.81 0.12 -4.22
N VAL A 93 -8.70 0.72 -4.67
CA VAL A 93 -7.39 0.06 -4.73
C VAL A 93 -6.32 0.85 -3.98
N LEU A 94 -5.52 0.16 -3.18
CA LEU A 94 -4.33 0.73 -2.54
C LEU A 94 -3.12 0.63 -3.46
N SER A 95 -2.56 1.77 -3.83
CA SER A 95 -1.37 1.93 -4.66
C SER A 95 -0.29 2.70 -3.92
N ILE A 96 0.72 3.17 -4.63
CA ILE A 96 1.94 3.79 -4.08
C ILE A 96 2.18 5.14 -4.74
N VAL A 97 2.61 6.13 -3.97
CA VAL A 97 3.13 7.41 -4.48
C VAL A 97 4.36 7.14 -5.36
N GLY A 98 4.51 7.89 -6.45
CA GLY A 98 5.60 7.74 -7.42
C GLY A 98 5.37 6.68 -8.50
N THR A 99 4.18 6.05 -8.54
CA THR A 99 3.85 5.01 -9.54
C THR A 99 3.98 5.47 -10.99
N ASP A 100 3.80 6.77 -11.27
CA ASP A 100 3.96 7.33 -12.62
C ASP A 100 5.41 7.79 -12.92
N ASP A 101 6.26 7.97 -11.90
CA ASP A 101 7.52 8.71 -12.00
C ASP A 101 8.76 7.82 -12.15
N ALA A 102 8.64 6.51 -11.95
CA ALA A 102 9.75 5.57 -12.00
C ALA A 102 9.33 4.21 -12.56
N LEU A 103 8.85 4.21 -13.81
CA LEU A 103 8.38 2.99 -14.49
C LEU A 103 9.52 2.00 -14.82
N GLU A 104 10.78 2.41 -14.73
CA GLU A 104 11.94 1.53 -14.77
C GLU A 104 12.03 0.62 -13.53
N ILE A 105 11.35 0.97 -12.42
CA ILE A 105 11.24 0.12 -11.24
C ILE A 105 10.10 -0.86 -11.45
N GLY A 106 10.44 -2.14 -11.60
CA GLY A 106 9.49 -3.20 -11.96
C GLY A 106 8.27 -3.28 -11.06
N TYR A 107 8.44 -3.09 -9.76
CA TYR A 107 7.31 -3.10 -8.82
C TYR A 107 6.35 -1.91 -9.03
N LEU A 108 6.86 -0.69 -9.28
CA LEU A 108 6.02 0.47 -9.58
C LEU A 108 5.31 0.29 -10.93
N ARG A 109 6.00 -0.27 -11.93
CA ARG A 109 5.39 -0.65 -13.21
C ARG A 109 4.25 -1.66 -13.03
N ALA A 110 4.46 -2.67 -12.18
CA ALA A 110 3.42 -3.66 -11.86
C ALA A 110 2.20 -3.01 -11.16
N LYS A 111 2.42 -2.09 -10.22
CA LYS A 111 1.34 -1.31 -9.60
C LYS A 111 0.63 -0.41 -10.61
N LYS A 112 1.35 0.16 -11.57
CA LYS A 112 0.75 0.94 -12.66
C LYS A 112 -0.22 0.10 -13.49
N HIS A 113 0.12 -1.16 -13.79
CA HIS A 113 -0.81 -2.06 -14.47
C HIS A 113 -2.08 -2.33 -13.65
N GLN A 114 -1.97 -2.47 -12.32
CA GLN A 114 -3.15 -2.60 -11.45
C GLN A 114 -4.05 -1.36 -11.54
N GLU A 115 -3.47 -0.16 -11.45
CA GLU A 115 -4.22 1.09 -11.59
C GLU A 115 -4.88 1.22 -12.97
N ASP A 116 -4.16 0.91 -14.05
CA ASP A 116 -4.65 1.03 -15.41
C ASP A 116 -5.78 0.05 -15.70
N ASN A 117 -5.75 -1.16 -15.13
CA ASN A 117 -6.83 -2.12 -15.22
C ASN A 117 -8.15 -1.54 -14.71
N ILE A 118 -8.13 -0.89 -13.54
CA ILE A 118 -9.37 -0.33 -13.00
C ILE A 118 -9.78 0.97 -13.68
N LYS A 119 -8.83 1.85 -14.04
CA LYS A 119 -9.10 3.08 -14.79
C LYS A 119 -9.84 2.82 -16.12
N ASN A 120 -9.49 1.71 -16.77
CA ASN A 120 -10.04 1.33 -18.07
C ASN A 120 -11.25 0.38 -17.98
N SER A 121 -11.69 -0.01 -16.79
CA SER A 121 -12.75 -1.01 -16.59
C SER A 121 -14.17 -0.48 -16.84
N GLY A 122 -14.39 0.81 -16.63
CA GLY A 122 -15.73 1.41 -16.58
C GLY A 122 -16.43 1.27 -15.23
N ILE A 123 -15.82 0.59 -14.24
CA ILE A 123 -16.32 0.51 -12.87
C ILE A 123 -15.99 1.82 -12.15
N PRO A 124 -16.93 2.43 -11.37
CA PRO A 124 -16.60 3.57 -10.52
C PRO A 124 -15.49 3.21 -9.53
N TYR A 125 -14.46 4.05 -9.40
CA TYR A 125 -13.27 3.68 -8.63
C TYR A 125 -12.67 4.81 -7.80
N THR A 126 -11.85 4.42 -6.83
CA THR A 126 -10.91 5.31 -6.11
C THR A 126 -9.56 4.62 -5.99
N ILE A 127 -8.51 5.26 -6.51
CA ILE A 127 -7.13 4.83 -6.31
C ILE A 127 -6.53 5.63 -5.17
N ILE A 128 -6.06 4.95 -4.12
CA ILE A 128 -5.34 5.57 -3.00
C ILE A 128 -3.86 5.29 -3.20
N ARG A 129 -3.07 6.32 -3.50
CA ARG A 129 -1.61 6.22 -3.49
C ARG A 129 -1.09 6.63 -2.12
N SER A 130 -0.50 5.68 -1.41
CA SER A 130 0.12 5.90 -0.10
C SER A 130 1.62 6.09 -0.23
N THR A 131 2.20 6.93 0.63
CA THR A 131 3.64 6.88 0.89
C THR A 131 4.01 5.60 1.65
N GLN A 132 5.30 5.37 1.86
CA GLN A 132 5.80 4.18 2.55
C GLN A 132 5.27 4.13 4.00
N PHE A 133 5.00 2.93 4.51
CA PHE A 133 4.49 2.79 5.88
C PHE A 133 5.62 2.90 6.91
N HIS A 134 5.32 3.43 8.09
CA HIS A 134 6.25 3.41 9.24
C HIS A 134 6.76 1.99 9.53
N GLU A 135 5.89 1.00 9.40
CA GLU A 135 6.12 -0.43 9.63
C GLU A 135 7.18 -1.04 8.69
N HIS A 136 7.50 -0.37 7.57
CA HIS A 136 8.54 -0.80 6.65
C HIS A 136 9.96 -0.42 7.09
N THR A 137 10.12 0.36 8.15
CA THR A 137 11.45 0.83 8.61
C THR A 137 12.38 -0.31 8.94
N ASP A 138 11.91 -1.36 9.61
CA ASP A 138 12.72 -2.55 9.89
C ASP A 138 13.16 -3.29 8.62
N THR A 139 12.30 -3.31 7.60
CA THR A 139 12.64 -3.90 6.29
C THR A 139 13.73 -3.09 5.59
N ILE A 140 13.64 -1.76 5.62
CA ILE A 140 14.68 -0.87 5.07
C ILE A 140 16.01 -1.15 5.77
N ILE A 141 16.02 -1.20 7.09
CA ILE A 141 17.22 -1.50 7.89
C ILE A 141 17.78 -2.88 7.54
N ALA A 142 16.93 -3.90 7.41
CA ALA A 142 17.36 -5.26 7.10
C ALA A 142 17.95 -5.39 5.69
N VAL A 143 17.36 -4.74 4.70
CA VAL A 143 17.82 -4.80 3.29
C VAL A 143 19.08 -3.96 3.07
N GLN A 144 19.19 -2.81 3.73
CA GLN A 144 20.30 -1.86 3.54
C GLN A 144 21.38 -1.96 4.62
N GLY A 145 21.20 -2.89 5.57
CA GLY A 145 22.17 -3.15 6.64
C GLY A 145 23.34 -4.03 6.21
N LEU A 146 24.53 -3.71 6.73
CA LEU A 146 25.74 -4.53 6.60
C LEU A 146 26.54 -4.42 7.90
N ALA A 147 26.61 -5.54 8.65
CA ALA A 147 27.19 -5.61 10.00
C ALA A 147 26.52 -4.60 10.97
N ASP A 148 27.29 -3.65 11.51
CA ASP A 148 26.83 -2.59 12.42
C ASP A 148 26.43 -1.28 11.68
N LYS A 149 26.27 -1.33 10.35
CA LYS A 149 26.03 -0.16 9.51
C LYS A 149 24.74 -0.32 8.71
N VAL A 150 24.04 0.79 8.48
CA VAL A 150 22.91 0.88 7.56
C VAL A 150 23.18 2.00 6.56
N PHE A 151 23.15 1.66 5.27
CA PHE A 151 23.43 2.62 4.18
C PHE A 151 22.11 3.13 3.62
N VAL A 152 21.75 4.37 3.91
CA VAL A 152 20.44 4.97 3.59
C VAL A 152 20.59 6.12 2.62
N SER A 153 19.70 6.20 1.67
CA SER A 153 19.63 7.30 0.70
C SER A 153 19.13 8.60 1.34
N LYS A 154 19.67 9.74 0.87
CA LYS A 154 19.16 11.09 1.22
C LYS A 154 18.00 11.54 0.34
N ILE A 155 17.10 10.63 0.01
CA ILE A 155 15.89 11.00 -0.71
C ILE A 155 14.84 11.59 0.24
N ASP A 156 13.95 12.39 -0.31
CA ASP A 156 12.79 12.90 0.42
C ASP A 156 11.89 11.73 0.84
N TYR A 157 11.48 11.73 2.08
CA TYR A 157 10.69 10.66 2.69
C TYR A 157 9.58 11.25 3.56
N GLN A 158 8.41 10.67 3.48
CA GLN A 158 7.24 11.14 4.21
C GLN A 158 6.37 9.95 4.63
N PRO A 159 6.92 9.06 5.47
CA PRO A 159 6.25 7.81 5.81
C PRO A 159 4.97 8.05 6.61
N ILE A 160 3.99 7.16 6.43
CA ILE A 160 2.66 7.21 7.06
C ILE A 160 2.44 5.98 7.96
N ALA A 161 1.77 6.15 9.09
CA ALA A 161 1.38 5.03 9.94
C ALA A 161 0.31 4.17 9.26
N LEU A 162 0.40 2.85 9.38
CA LEU A 162 -0.58 1.93 8.83
C LEU A 162 -1.99 2.17 9.40
N GLU A 163 -2.10 2.65 10.63
CA GLU A 163 -3.37 3.03 11.25
C GLU A 163 -4.05 4.16 10.47
N ASP A 164 -3.30 5.22 10.09
CA ASP A 164 -3.81 6.33 9.26
C ASP A 164 -4.20 5.86 7.86
N VAL A 165 -3.39 4.96 7.25
CA VAL A 165 -3.71 4.36 5.94
C VAL A 165 -5.04 3.63 5.99
N THR A 166 -5.26 2.82 7.02
CA THR A 166 -6.51 2.05 7.16
C THR A 166 -7.71 2.94 7.45
N ASP A 167 -7.52 4.06 8.17
CA ASP A 167 -8.56 5.06 8.37
C ASP A 167 -8.97 5.72 7.04
N TYR A 168 -8.01 6.10 6.20
CA TYR A 168 -8.29 6.65 4.87
C TYR A 168 -8.95 5.63 3.94
N ILE A 169 -8.52 4.36 3.96
CA ILE A 169 -9.19 3.31 3.19
C ILE A 169 -10.65 3.19 3.60
N VAL A 170 -10.94 3.15 4.89
CA VAL A 170 -12.33 3.09 5.39
C VAL A 170 -13.10 4.35 5.01
N GLN A 171 -12.52 5.52 5.19
CA GLN A 171 -13.16 6.80 4.82
C GLN A 171 -13.55 6.80 3.34
N PHE A 172 -12.60 6.57 2.42
CA PHE A 172 -12.87 6.58 0.98
C PHE A 172 -13.77 5.44 0.52
N THR A 173 -13.81 4.31 1.24
CA THR A 173 -14.77 3.24 0.97
C THR A 173 -16.22 3.68 1.22
N LEU A 174 -16.43 4.55 2.21
CA LEU A 174 -17.75 5.03 2.60
C LEU A 174 -18.19 6.30 1.86
N GLU A 175 -17.30 6.93 1.12
CA GLU A 175 -17.56 8.09 0.27
C GLU A 175 -17.97 7.65 -1.15
N GLU A 176 -18.48 8.60 -1.95
CA GLU A 176 -18.71 8.37 -3.37
C GLU A 176 -17.38 8.15 -4.12
N PRO A 177 -17.36 7.27 -5.13
CA PRO A 177 -16.17 7.02 -5.94
C PRO A 177 -15.59 8.31 -6.52
N LYS A 178 -14.29 8.52 -6.33
CA LYS A 178 -13.59 9.72 -6.85
C LYS A 178 -13.41 9.68 -8.37
N ASN A 179 -13.50 8.49 -8.99
CA ASN A 179 -13.14 8.24 -10.38
C ASN A 179 -11.77 8.85 -10.73
N GLY A 180 -10.85 8.72 -9.81
CA GLY A 180 -9.54 9.35 -9.83
C GLY A 180 -8.58 8.78 -8.79
N THR A 181 -7.44 9.44 -8.69
CA THR A 181 -6.39 9.10 -7.73
C THR A 181 -6.35 10.15 -6.61
N VAL A 182 -6.23 9.68 -5.37
CA VAL A 182 -5.97 10.50 -4.18
C VAL A 182 -4.65 10.04 -3.56
N GLU A 183 -3.88 10.99 -3.02
CA GLU A 183 -2.63 10.68 -2.34
C GLU A 183 -2.79 10.85 -0.83
N ILE A 184 -2.17 9.96 -0.07
CA ILE A 184 -2.08 10.01 1.39
C ILE A 184 -0.62 9.91 1.81
N ALA A 185 -0.21 10.70 2.79
CA ALA A 185 1.17 10.75 3.27
C ALA A 185 1.23 11.04 4.77
N GLY A 186 2.32 10.69 5.41
CA GLY A 186 2.53 11.03 6.81
C GLY A 186 2.59 12.54 7.06
N PRO A 187 2.48 12.97 8.31
CA PRO A 187 2.41 14.39 8.66
C PRO A 187 3.76 15.12 8.52
N THR A 188 4.87 14.38 8.47
CA THR A 188 6.21 14.96 8.48
C THR A 188 7.02 14.48 7.27
N ARG A 189 7.61 15.42 6.52
CA ARG A 189 8.55 15.17 5.44
C ARG A 189 9.95 15.56 5.88
N ALA A 190 10.94 14.67 5.68
CA ALA A 190 12.36 14.90 5.91
C ALA A 190 13.18 13.97 4.99
N ASN A 191 14.50 13.89 5.14
CA ASN A 191 15.27 12.87 4.43
C ASN A 191 15.06 11.47 5.07
N MET A 192 15.20 10.42 4.27
CA MET A 192 15.02 9.05 4.76
C MET A 192 16.03 8.68 5.84
N ASP A 193 17.27 9.13 5.72
CA ASP A 193 18.32 8.88 6.73
C ASP A 193 17.99 9.48 8.10
N ASP A 194 17.29 10.63 8.15
CA ASP A 194 16.83 11.21 9.42
C ASP A 194 15.83 10.29 10.13
N PHE A 195 14.86 9.74 9.40
CA PHE A 195 13.88 8.79 9.95
C PHE A 195 14.52 7.48 10.43
N VAL A 196 15.43 6.93 9.64
CA VAL A 196 16.12 5.68 10.00
C VAL A 196 17.04 5.91 11.21
N ALA A 197 17.77 7.02 11.27
CA ALA A 197 18.60 7.37 12.41
C ALA A 197 17.75 7.53 13.69
N LYS A 198 16.60 8.20 13.57
CA LYS A 198 15.68 8.38 14.70
C LYS A 198 15.10 7.06 15.19
N TYR A 199 14.73 6.16 14.29
CA TYR A 199 14.25 4.83 14.65
C TYR A 199 15.32 3.99 15.36
N ILE A 200 16.57 4.03 14.88
CA ILE A 200 17.69 3.36 15.50
C ILE A 200 17.96 3.91 16.92
N GLU A 201 17.92 5.23 17.08
CA GLU A 201 18.04 5.89 18.40
C GLU A 201 16.96 5.39 19.37
N ILE A 202 15.67 5.44 18.98
CA ILE A 202 14.53 5.04 19.83
C ILE A 202 14.59 3.54 20.14
N SER A 203 14.95 2.71 19.16
CA SER A 203 15.01 1.24 19.34
C SER A 203 16.21 0.76 20.12
N GLY A 204 17.21 1.60 20.38
CA GLY A 204 18.45 1.23 21.05
C GLY A 204 19.30 0.21 20.26
N LYS A 205 19.04 0.02 18.98
CA LYS A 205 19.80 -0.90 18.11
C LYS A 205 21.26 -0.40 17.99
N PRO A 206 22.28 -1.28 18.12
CA PRO A 206 23.69 -0.88 18.01
C PRO A 206 24.11 -0.70 16.55
N LEU A 207 23.39 0.11 15.79
CA LEU A 207 23.58 0.35 14.36
C LEU A 207 23.99 1.80 14.12
N LYS A 208 24.77 2.04 13.06
CA LYS A 208 25.20 3.37 12.63
C LYS A 208 24.63 3.64 11.23
N VAL A 209 23.99 4.77 11.07
CA VAL A 209 23.50 5.22 9.76
C VAL A 209 24.63 5.90 8.99
N PHE A 210 24.79 5.49 7.74
CA PHE A 210 25.66 6.10 6.76
C PHE A 210 24.82 6.49 5.57
N SER A 211 24.92 7.74 5.14
CA SER A 211 24.17 8.24 4.01
C SER A 211 25.01 9.23 3.20
N ASP A 212 24.83 9.20 1.92
CA ASP A 212 25.37 10.18 0.96
C ASP A 212 24.38 10.35 -0.19
N GLU A 213 24.66 11.30 -1.08
CA GLU A 213 23.78 11.59 -2.22
C GLU A 213 23.76 10.45 -3.26
N ASP A 214 24.79 9.59 -3.26
CA ASP A 214 24.89 8.42 -4.15
C ASP A 214 24.29 7.15 -3.55
N SER A 215 23.81 7.21 -2.29
CA SER A 215 23.16 6.08 -1.63
C SER A 215 21.89 5.67 -2.37
N LYS A 216 21.73 4.35 -2.52
CA LYS A 216 20.60 3.77 -3.25
C LYS A 216 19.42 3.49 -2.31
N TYR A 217 18.21 3.67 -2.82
CA TYR A 217 17.01 3.16 -2.17
C TYR A 217 16.75 1.75 -2.67
N MET A 218 16.73 0.76 -1.76
CA MET A 218 16.50 -0.65 -2.12
C MET A 218 17.38 -1.13 -3.30
N HIS A 219 18.65 -0.74 -3.28
CA HIS A 219 19.67 -1.01 -4.32
C HIS A 219 19.48 -0.25 -5.65
N LEU A 220 18.50 0.65 -5.74
CA LEU A 220 18.20 1.42 -6.95
C LEU A 220 18.55 2.90 -6.77
N VAL A 221 19.03 3.54 -7.84
CA VAL A 221 19.13 4.99 -7.94
C VAL A 221 17.74 5.49 -8.34
N VAL A 222 17.16 6.36 -7.52
CA VAL A 222 15.81 6.87 -7.71
C VAL A 222 15.76 8.38 -7.66
N PRO A 223 14.77 9.03 -8.29
CA PRO A 223 14.56 10.47 -8.14
C PRO A 223 14.42 10.86 -6.66
N LYS A 224 14.98 12.01 -6.27
CA LYS A 224 14.98 12.46 -4.87
C LYS A 224 13.57 12.54 -4.28
N SER A 225 12.58 12.92 -5.07
CA SER A 225 11.19 13.12 -4.65
C SER A 225 10.26 11.91 -4.92
N LEU A 226 10.81 10.74 -5.30
CA LEU A 226 9.99 9.59 -5.70
C LEU A 226 9.00 9.13 -4.63
N LEU A 227 9.38 9.21 -3.35
CA LEU A 227 8.62 8.62 -2.24
C LEU A 227 7.74 9.63 -1.49
N VAL A 228 7.51 10.79 -2.08
CA VAL A 228 6.69 11.86 -1.49
C VAL A 228 5.68 12.39 -2.51
N PRO A 229 4.50 12.87 -2.07
CA PRO A 229 3.53 13.47 -2.97
C PRO A 229 4.11 14.65 -3.74
N ALA A 230 3.77 14.74 -5.02
CA ALA A 230 4.14 15.88 -5.88
C ALA A 230 3.13 17.04 -5.79
N GLY A 231 1.92 16.79 -5.32
CA GLY A 231 0.81 17.74 -5.27
C GLY A 231 0.04 17.72 -3.95
N GLU A 232 -1.27 17.94 -4.02
CA GLU A 232 -2.16 17.86 -2.88
C GLU A 232 -2.27 16.42 -2.35
N TYR A 233 -2.28 16.26 -1.04
CA TYR A 233 -2.41 14.98 -0.39
C TYR A 233 -3.19 15.09 0.93
N ASN A 234 -3.69 13.98 1.42
CA ASN A 234 -4.33 13.86 2.71
C ASN A 234 -3.27 13.46 3.75
N ALA A 235 -3.04 14.31 4.75
CA ALA A 235 -2.00 14.08 5.76
C ALA A 235 -2.48 13.12 6.86
N GLY A 236 -1.67 12.10 7.17
CA GLY A 236 -1.83 11.29 8.37
C GLY A 236 -1.69 12.13 9.64
N LYS A 237 -2.07 11.54 10.76
CA LYS A 237 -2.08 12.20 12.09
C LYS A 237 -0.98 11.69 13.00
N ILE A 238 -0.54 10.44 12.78
CA ILE A 238 0.41 9.76 13.66
C ILE A 238 1.83 10.12 13.22
N HIS A 239 2.55 10.85 14.08
CA HIS A 239 3.95 11.16 13.83
C HIS A 239 4.84 9.91 13.99
N PHE A 240 5.91 9.87 13.22
CA PHE A 240 6.83 8.72 13.18
C PHE A 240 7.44 8.42 14.55
N GLU A 241 7.85 9.43 15.29
CA GLU A 241 8.44 9.25 16.61
C GLU A 241 7.43 8.67 17.61
N ASP A 242 6.19 9.17 17.62
CA ASP A 242 5.12 8.68 18.49
C ASP A 242 4.80 7.21 18.19
N TRP A 243 4.73 6.87 16.90
CA TRP A 243 4.56 5.48 16.46
C TRP A 243 5.73 4.60 16.92
N ALA A 244 6.99 5.03 16.69
CA ALA A 244 8.16 4.25 17.07
C ALA A 244 8.22 4.01 18.58
N LEU A 245 7.98 5.04 19.39
CA LEU A 245 7.94 4.94 20.84
C LEU A 245 6.84 3.97 21.32
N SER A 246 5.64 4.05 20.74
CA SER A 246 4.52 3.18 21.13
C SER A 246 4.74 1.71 20.73
N THR A 247 5.40 1.47 19.59
CA THR A 247 5.63 0.13 19.05
C THR A 247 6.78 -0.59 19.76
N LEU A 248 7.83 0.14 20.13
CA LEU A 248 9.03 -0.42 20.74
C LEU A 248 8.96 -0.50 22.26
N ALA A 249 7.98 0.15 22.90
CA ALA A 249 7.73 0.06 24.34
C ALA A 249 6.94 -1.21 24.76
N ASN A 250 6.44 -1.97 23.80
CA ASN A 250 5.71 -3.24 24.00
C ASN A 250 6.56 -4.45 23.61
#